data_4d85905d0366826e3a665b09deebf93b
#
_entry.id   4d85905d0366826e3a665b09deebf93b
#
_cell.length_a   1.000
_cell.length_b   1.000
_cell.length_c   1.000
_cell.angle_alpha   90.00
_cell.angle_beta   90.00
_cell.angle_gamma   90.00
#
_symmetry.space_group_name_H-M   'P 1'
#
loop_
_entity.id
_entity.type
_entity.pdbx_description
1 polymer ?
#
loop_
_entity_poly.entity_id
_entity_poly.type
_entity_poly.pdbx_seq_one_letter_code
_entity_poly.pdbx_strand_id
1 'polypeptide(L)'
;MIDRQPSRTGWDIQQMLGRATVAVVGVGGTGMQAAAVLAAAGIGSLILADPDRLEESNLSRQPLYTKADIGRYKVHAARDRLMERHDLEVLTNPKQVTRRAEFVHLMLACDLLILAADEPAGLRLDANRASLFTSCPWVDPGYHGPVISTTLYVPGTGAPCWECLRHADAIAHGLPGIHADVPPAALPRTLGHPVTSVTASLAGTYAAHAAITHLTGTREVASATVYRHSLIAPAGHPLPPITHPRNPHCPSCGPNQQQENAS
;
A
#
# COMPACT_ATOMS: atom_id res chain seq x y z
N MET A 1 27.35 11.75 -15.51
CA MET A 1 27.63 10.42 -16.11
C MET A 1 26.55 9.49 -15.54
N ILE A 2 25.51 9.18 -16.33
CA ILE A 2 24.42 8.29 -15.91
C ILE A 2 24.99 6.88 -16.01
N ASP A 3 25.30 6.29 -14.88
CA ASP A 3 25.70 4.90 -14.79
C ASP A 3 24.50 4.05 -15.25
N ARG A 4 24.58 3.54 -16.48
CA ARG A 4 23.59 2.60 -16.98
C ARG A 4 23.82 1.30 -16.24
N GLN A 5 23.04 1.05 -15.19
CA GLN A 5 22.97 -0.29 -14.61
C GLN A 5 22.73 -1.28 -15.78
N PRO A 6 23.45 -2.39 -15.83
CA PRO A 6 23.25 -3.38 -16.87
C PRO A 6 21.76 -3.77 -16.86
N SER A 7 21.14 -3.81 -18.04
CA SER A 7 19.75 -4.19 -18.18
C SER A 7 19.55 -5.57 -17.55
N ARG A 8 18.82 -5.62 -16.43
CA ARG A 8 18.51 -6.88 -15.77
C ARG A 8 17.73 -7.77 -16.72
N THR A 9 18.10 -9.03 -16.82
CA THR A 9 17.38 -10.00 -17.62
C THR A 9 16.06 -10.36 -16.95
N GLY A 10 15.08 -10.86 -17.68
CA GLY A 10 13.84 -11.36 -17.09
C GLY A 10 14.08 -12.46 -16.04
N TRP A 11 15.15 -13.23 -16.15
CA TRP A 11 15.57 -14.23 -15.18
C TRP A 11 16.02 -13.62 -13.86
N ASP A 12 16.81 -12.54 -13.89
CA ASP A 12 17.27 -11.84 -12.69
C ASP A 12 16.09 -11.24 -11.92
N ILE A 13 15.13 -10.66 -12.65
CA ILE A 13 13.90 -10.11 -12.07
C ILE A 13 13.11 -11.22 -11.36
N GLN A 14 12.94 -12.38 -12.00
CA GLN A 14 12.21 -13.51 -11.44
C GLN A 14 12.88 -14.07 -10.18
N GLN A 15 14.21 -14.17 -10.17
CA GLN A 15 14.95 -14.58 -8.97
C GLN A 15 14.81 -13.59 -7.81
N MET A 16 14.80 -12.29 -8.09
CA MET A 16 14.60 -11.26 -7.06
C MET A 16 13.21 -11.36 -6.46
N LEU A 17 12.17 -11.47 -7.29
CA LEU A 17 10.79 -11.63 -6.82
C LEU A 17 10.62 -12.93 -6.03
N GLY A 18 11.18 -14.05 -6.49
CA GLY A 18 11.10 -15.33 -5.81
C GLY A 18 11.78 -15.40 -4.44
N ARG A 19 12.58 -14.38 -4.07
CA ARG A 19 13.19 -14.25 -2.74
C ARG A 19 12.51 -13.20 -1.87
N ALA A 20 11.68 -12.36 -2.46
CA ALA A 20 11.07 -11.24 -1.77
C ALA A 20 9.80 -11.67 -1.02
N THR A 21 9.60 -11.01 0.12
CA THR A 21 8.40 -11.13 0.96
C THR A 21 7.64 -9.81 0.97
N VAL A 22 6.36 -9.84 0.65
CA VAL A 22 5.48 -8.66 0.72
C VAL A 22 4.38 -8.87 1.76
N ALA A 23 4.24 -7.93 2.69
CA ALA A 23 3.11 -7.90 3.61
C ALA A 23 1.95 -7.09 3.01
N VAL A 24 0.73 -7.62 3.10
CA VAL A 24 -0.50 -6.94 2.67
C VAL A 24 -1.44 -6.82 3.86
N VAL A 25 -1.67 -5.59 4.31
CA VAL A 25 -2.61 -5.27 5.40
C VAL A 25 -3.92 -4.80 4.79
N GLY A 26 -4.99 -5.53 5.05
CA GLY A 26 -6.28 -5.41 4.37
C GLY A 26 -6.35 -6.28 3.11
N VAL A 27 -7.14 -7.37 3.14
CA VAL A 27 -7.31 -8.32 2.03
C VAL A 27 -8.73 -8.18 1.42
N GLY A 28 -9.21 -6.94 1.38
CA GLY A 28 -10.41 -6.53 0.65
C GLY A 28 -10.17 -6.42 -0.85
N GLY A 29 -10.98 -5.65 -1.58
CA GLY A 29 -10.91 -5.54 -3.03
C GLY A 29 -9.52 -5.13 -3.56
N THR A 30 -8.89 -4.15 -2.93
CA THR A 30 -7.57 -3.63 -3.32
C THR A 30 -6.45 -4.59 -2.93
N GLY A 31 -6.38 -4.98 -1.66
CA GLY A 31 -5.26 -5.80 -1.17
C GLY A 31 -5.27 -7.23 -1.71
N MET A 32 -6.45 -7.83 -1.85
CA MET A 32 -6.61 -9.13 -2.51
C MET A 32 -6.08 -9.09 -3.96
N GLN A 33 -6.42 -8.05 -4.71
CA GLN A 33 -5.93 -7.89 -6.08
C GLN A 33 -4.42 -7.67 -6.12
N ALA A 34 -3.86 -6.87 -5.19
CA ALA A 34 -2.42 -6.70 -5.08
C ALA A 34 -1.71 -8.05 -4.82
N ALA A 35 -2.23 -8.84 -3.86
CA ALA A 35 -1.71 -10.16 -3.55
C ALA A 35 -1.78 -11.12 -4.76
N ALA A 36 -2.89 -11.11 -5.51
CA ALA A 36 -3.05 -11.94 -6.70
C ALA A 36 -2.06 -11.58 -7.81
N VAL A 37 -1.84 -10.29 -8.06
CA VAL A 37 -0.86 -9.82 -9.07
C VAL A 37 0.56 -10.15 -8.64
N LEU A 38 0.92 -9.96 -7.36
CA LEU A 38 2.24 -10.34 -6.82
C LEU A 38 2.49 -11.84 -6.95
N ALA A 39 1.52 -12.67 -6.59
CA ALA A 39 1.62 -14.12 -6.73
C ALA A 39 1.82 -14.53 -8.19
N ALA A 40 1.04 -13.97 -9.12
CA ALA A 40 1.17 -14.22 -10.55
C ALA A 40 2.52 -13.73 -11.12
N ALA A 41 3.11 -12.69 -10.53
CA ALA A 41 4.45 -12.19 -10.90
C ALA A 41 5.59 -13.06 -10.34
N GLY A 42 5.30 -14.03 -9.47
CA GLY A 42 6.28 -14.95 -8.90
C GLY A 42 6.96 -14.44 -7.63
N ILE A 43 6.22 -13.67 -6.80
CA ILE A 43 6.70 -13.33 -5.44
C ILE A 43 6.92 -14.61 -4.62
N GLY A 44 7.99 -14.67 -3.83
CA GLY A 44 8.32 -15.86 -3.02
C GLY A 44 7.40 -16.04 -1.83
N SER A 45 7.08 -14.95 -1.12
CA SER A 45 6.28 -15.03 0.09
C SER A 45 5.32 -13.84 0.24
N LEU A 46 4.14 -14.11 0.79
CA LEU A 46 3.16 -13.10 1.18
C LEU A 46 2.81 -13.23 2.67
N ILE A 47 2.66 -12.10 3.35
CA ILE A 47 2.07 -12.04 4.70
C ILE A 47 0.74 -11.29 4.58
N LEU A 48 -0.37 -11.97 4.79
CA LEU A 48 -1.71 -11.41 4.66
C LEU A 48 -2.30 -11.12 6.04
N ALA A 49 -2.69 -9.87 6.32
CA ALA A 49 -3.31 -9.47 7.58
C ALA A 49 -4.68 -8.82 7.32
N ASP A 50 -5.75 -9.42 7.84
CA ASP A 50 -7.13 -8.92 7.74
C ASP A 50 -8.02 -9.67 8.76
N PRO A 51 -8.78 -8.98 9.63
CA PRO A 51 -9.62 -9.63 10.65
C PRO A 51 -10.96 -10.13 10.09
N ASP A 52 -11.34 -9.69 8.89
CA ASP A 52 -12.68 -9.88 8.37
C ASP A 52 -12.95 -11.30 7.88
N ARG A 53 -14.23 -11.65 7.92
CA ARG A 53 -14.77 -12.81 7.23
C ARG A 53 -15.41 -12.39 5.92
N LEU A 54 -15.46 -13.33 4.99
CA LEU A 54 -16.12 -13.12 3.70
C LEU A 54 -17.63 -13.11 3.84
N GLU A 55 -18.23 -12.09 3.24
CA GLU A 55 -19.66 -11.93 3.10
C GLU A 55 -20.07 -11.98 1.62
N GLU A 56 -21.32 -12.28 1.33
CA GLU A 56 -21.84 -12.34 -0.05
C GLU A 56 -21.66 -11.00 -0.78
N SER A 57 -21.83 -9.87 -0.08
CA SER A 57 -21.64 -8.52 -0.60
C SER A 57 -20.21 -8.26 -1.10
N ASN A 58 -19.23 -8.99 -0.56
CA ASN A 58 -17.83 -8.83 -0.95
C ASN A 58 -17.54 -9.37 -2.34
N LEU A 59 -18.27 -10.36 -2.81
CA LEU A 59 -18.06 -11.00 -4.11
C LEU A 59 -18.25 -10.03 -5.29
N SER A 60 -18.97 -8.94 -5.07
CA SER A 60 -19.17 -7.89 -6.09
C SER A 60 -17.88 -7.19 -6.52
N ARG A 61 -16.84 -7.17 -5.65
CA ARG A 61 -15.57 -6.47 -5.89
C ARG A 61 -14.32 -7.22 -5.46
N GLN A 62 -14.46 -8.47 -5.04
CA GLN A 62 -13.37 -9.34 -4.59
C GLN A 62 -13.35 -10.64 -5.40
N PRO A 63 -12.91 -10.60 -6.68
CA PRO A 63 -13.07 -11.70 -7.62
C PRO A 63 -12.17 -12.93 -7.35
N LEU A 64 -11.23 -12.87 -6.42
CA LEU A 64 -10.44 -14.03 -6.00
C LEU A 64 -11.29 -15.04 -5.26
N TYR A 65 -12.33 -14.58 -4.53
CA TYR A 65 -13.17 -15.40 -3.69
C TYR A 65 -14.40 -15.93 -4.42
N THR A 66 -14.93 -17.03 -3.92
CA THR A 66 -16.13 -17.68 -4.46
C THR A 66 -17.22 -17.77 -3.39
N LYS A 67 -18.44 -18.16 -3.79
CA LYS A 67 -19.54 -18.41 -2.83
C LYS A 67 -19.19 -19.46 -1.78
N ALA A 68 -18.32 -20.42 -2.10
CA ALA A 68 -17.86 -21.44 -1.16
C ALA A 68 -16.95 -20.89 -0.04
N ASP A 69 -16.44 -19.68 -0.20
CA ASP A 69 -15.57 -19.04 0.78
C ASP A 69 -16.34 -18.16 1.79
N ILE A 70 -17.65 -17.96 1.59
CA ILE A 70 -18.49 -17.14 2.49
C ILE A 70 -18.40 -17.69 3.93
N GLY A 71 -18.19 -16.79 4.90
CA GLY A 71 -18.01 -17.09 6.32
C GLY A 71 -16.58 -17.42 6.75
N ARG A 72 -15.67 -17.72 5.81
CA ARG A 72 -14.25 -17.95 6.11
C ARG A 72 -13.54 -16.61 6.38
N TYR A 73 -12.43 -16.64 7.13
CA TYR A 73 -11.55 -15.48 7.20
C TYR A 73 -10.99 -15.16 5.81
N LYS A 74 -10.99 -13.88 5.41
CA LYS A 74 -10.48 -13.42 4.11
C LYS A 74 -9.05 -13.90 3.87
N VAL A 75 -8.17 -13.78 4.88
CA VAL A 75 -6.76 -14.19 4.77
C VAL A 75 -6.60 -15.68 4.49
N HIS A 76 -7.42 -16.55 5.10
CA HIS A 76 -7.35 -17.99 4.88
C HIS A 76 -7.88 -18.37 3.50
N ALA A 77 -8.99 -17.77 3.06
CA ALA A 77 -9.53 -17.99 1.74
C ALA A 77 -8.55 -17.49 0.65
N ALA A 78 -7.96 -16.30 0.85
CA ALA A 78 -6.95 -15.77 -0.07
C ALA A 78 -5.74 -16.69 -0.19
N ARG A 79 -5.17 -17.12 0.95
CA ARG A 79 -4.04 -18.07 0.96
C ARG A 79 -4.35 -19.30 0.11
N ASP A 80 -5.46 -19.96 0.38
CA ASP A 80 -5.79 -21.22 -0.29
C ASP A 80 -5.96 -20.99 -1.80
N ARG A 81 -6.60 -19.91 -2.23
CA ARG A 81 -6.77 -19.56 -3.65
C ARG A 81 -5.47 -19.19 -4.35
N LEU A 82 -4.55 -18.53 -3.65
CA LEU A 82 -3.25 -18.16 -4.20
C LEU A 82 -2.34 -19.39 -4.33
N MET A 83 -2.27 -20.22 -3.29
CA MET A 83 -1.44 -21.44 -3.28
C MET A 83 -1.98 -22.54 -4.22
N GLU A 84 -3.27 -22.54 -4.53
CA GLU A 84 -3.86 -23.43 -5.53
C GLU A 84 -3.29 -23.19 -6.95
N ARG A 85 -2.84 -21.95 -7.24
CA ARG A 85 -2.43 -21.50 -8.57
C ARG A 85 -0.94 -21.19 -8.71
N HIS A 86 -0.27 -20.92 -7.62
CA HIS A 86 1.09 -20.39 -7.61
C HIS A 86 1.92 -21.10 -6.53
N ASP A 87 3.17 -21.33 -6.84
CA ASP A 87 4.16 -21.87 -5.89
C ASP A 87 4.77 -20.70 -5.10
N LEU A 88 4.17 -20.41 -3.93
CA LEU A 88 4.62 -19.35 -3.03
C LEU A 88 4.25 -19.70 -1.59
N GLU A 89 4.94 -19.10 -0.64
CA GLU A 89 4.57 -19.17 0.78
C GLU A 89 3.54 -18.07 1.14
N VAL A 90 2.48 -18.43 1.85
CA VAL A 90 1.49 -17.45 2.33
C VAL A 90 1.25 -17.62 3.83
N LEU A 91 1.75 -16.67 4.60
CA LEU A 91 1.48 -16.53 6.03
C LEU A 91 0.21 -15.69 6.25
N THR A 92 -0.60 -16.07 7.23
CA THR A 92 -1.88 -15.40 7.48
C THR A 92 -2.01 -14.92 8.92
N ASN A 93 -2.48 -13.69 9.10
CA ASN A 93 -2.82 -13.11 10.38
C ASN A 93 -4.30 -12.67 10.37
N PRO A 94 -5.23 -13.45 10.95
CA PRO A 94 -6.65 -13.10 11.00
C PRO A 94 -6.97 -12.13 12.16
N LYS A 95 -6.07 -11.25 12.49
CA LYS A 95 -6.25 -10.22 13.53
C LYS A 95 -6.14 -8.84 12.91
N GLN A 96 -6.87 -7.90 13.50
CA GLN A 96 -6.78 -6.50 13.12
C GLN A 96 -5.41 -5.94 13.52
N VAL A 97 -4.75 -5.26 12.60
CA VAL A 97 -3.57 -4.44 12.87
C VAL A 97 -4.07 -3.09 13.35
N THR A 98 -3.74 -2.70 14.58
CA THR A 98 -4.32 -1.51 15.22
C THR A 98 -3.29 -0.54 15.79
N ARG A 99 -2.01 -0.96 15.89
CA ARG A 99 -0.97 -0.21 16.57
C ARG A 99 0.36 -0.26 15.82
N ARG A 100 1.16 0.79 16.02
CA ARG A 100 2.52 0.91 15.46
C ARG A 100 3.37 -0.35 15.67
N ALA A 101 3.36 -0.94 16.87
CA ALA A 101 4.17 -2.13 17.19
C ALA A 101 3.85 -3.33 16.29
N GLU A 102 2.59 -3.50 15.87
CA GLU A 102 2.18 -4.57 14.97
C GLU A 102 2.69 -4.33 13.54
N PHE A 103 2.69 -3.07 13.09
CA PHE A 103 3.33 -2.69 11.83
C PHE A 103 4.84 -2.92 11.87
N VAL A 104 5.51 -2.58 12.98
CA VAL A 104 6.95 -2.87 13.16
C VAL A 104 7.23 -4.35 13.00
N HIS A 105 6.46 -5.23 13.65
CA HIS A 105 6.64 -6.67 13.49
C HIS A 105 6.45 -7.15 12.05
N LEU A 106 5.42 -6.65 11.35
CA LEU A 106 5.18 -7.00 9.96
C LEU A 106 6.32 -6.49 9.06
N MET A 107 6.76 -5.26 9.26
CA MET A 107 7.80 -4.62 8.45
C MET A 107 9.20 -5.19 8.67
N LEU A 108 9.48 -5.74 9.86
CA LEU A 108 10.72 -6.50 10.12
C LEU A 108 10.72 -7.88 9.46
N ALA A 109 9.54 -8.40 9.10
CA ALA A 109 9.37 -9.70 8.47
C ALA A 109 9.15 -9.66 6.95
N CYS A 110 9.18 -8.47 6.33
CA CYS A 110 8.95 -8.31 4.89
C CYS A 110 9.91 -7.28 4.27
N ASP A 111 10.05 -7.34 2.96
CA ASP A 111 10.86 -6.40 2.17
C ASP A 111 10.05 -5.15 1.77
N LEU A 112 8.72 -5.26 1.77
CA LEU A 112 7.80 -4.17 1.44
C LEU A 112 6.41 -4.46 2.02
N LEU A 113 5.72 -3.39 2.49
CA LEU A 113 4.35 -3.49 2.99
C LEU A 113 3.38 -2.76 2.05
N ILE A 114 2.23 -3.36 1.75
CA ILE A 114 1.09 -2.71 1.09
C ILE A 114 -0.01 -2.50 2.12
N LEU A 115 -0.42 -1.24 2.36
CA LEU A 115 -1.49 -0.91 3.30
C LEU A 115 -2.78 -0.62 2.53
N ALA A 116 -3.63 -1.63 2.40
CA ALA A 116 -4.91 -1.57 1.70
C ALA A 116 -6.13 -1.59 2.65
N ALA A 117 -5.90 -1.34 3.94
CA ALA A 117 -6.93 -1.18 4.95
C ALA A 117 -7.18 0.31 5.26
N ASP A 118 -8.43 0.65 5.56
CA ASP A 118 -8.84 2.01 5.91
C ASP A 118 -9.14 2.19 7.40
N GLU A 119 -9.38 1.12 8.12
CA GLU A 119 -9.73 1.12 9.55
C GLU A 119 -8.80 0.24 10.38
N PRO A 120 -8.55 0.65 11.64
CA PRO A 120 -9.04 1.86 12.32
C PRO A 120 -8.37 3.15 11.83
N ALA A 121 -8.96 4.29 12.22
CA ALA A 121 -8.35 5.60 11.95
C ALA A 121 -6.93 5.65 12.51
N GLY A 122 -5.99 6.28 11.78
CA GLY A 122 -4.59 6.39 12.19
C GLY A 122 -3.66 5.30 11.64
N LEU A 123 -4.16 4.24 11.00
CA LEU A 123 -3.32 3.15 10.46
C LEU A 123 -2.17 3.65 9.59
N ARG A 124 -2.43 4.64 8.73
CA ARG A 124 -1.40 5.20 7.84
C ARG A 124 -0.30 5.93 8.60
N LEU A 125 -0.66 6.60 9.70
CA LEU A 125 0.32 7.27 10.57
C LEU A 125 1.19 6.23 11.28
N ASP A 126 0.57 5.18 11.82
CA ASP A 126 1.28 4.09 12.48
C ASP A 126 2.19 3.33 11.50
N ALA A 127 1.71 3.03 10.29
CA ALA A 127 2.53 2.43 9.24
C ALA A 127 3.69 3.34 8.82
N ASN A 128 3.45 4.65 8.66
CA ASN A 128 4.49 5.63 8.34
C ASN A 128 5.60 5.67 9.40
N ARG A 129 5.21 5.73 10.68
CA ARG A 129 6.17 5.75 11.80
C ARG A 129 6.90 4.42 11.96
N ALA A 130 6.23 3.30 11.72
CA ALA A 130 6.86 1.98 11.72
C ALA A 130 7.86 1.85 10.55
N SER A 131 7.49 2.31 9.36
CA SER A 131 8.36 2.34 8.17
C SER A 131 9.63 3.18 8.41
N LEU A 132 9.49 4.37 8.99
CA LEU A 132 10.64 5.21 9.34
C LEU A 132 11.56 4.55 10.36
N PHE A 133 11.01 3.78 11.32
CA PHE A 133 11.77 3.05 12.34
C PHE A 133 12.48 1.81 11.78
N THR A 134 11.80 1.03 10.93
CA THR A 134 12.32 -0.24 10.39
C THR A 134 13.10 -0.06 9.10
N SER A 135 13.03 1.11 8.47
CA SER A 135 13.51 1.37 7.11
C SER A 135 12.82 0.53 6.02
N CYS A 136 11.68 -0.09 6.33
CA CYS A 136 10.92 -0.89 5.37
C CYS A 136 10.06 0.04 4.49
N PRO A 137 10.15 -0.04 3.15
CA PRO A 137 9.29 0.71 2.24
C PRO A 137 7.84 0.23 2.32
N TRP A 138 6.91 1.12 2.00
CA TRP A 138 5.51 0.75 1.95
C TRP A 138 4.74 1.48 0.85
N VAL A 139 3.67 0.85 0.37
CA VAL A 139 2.77 1.39 -0.66
C VAL A 139 1.41 1.70 -0.04
N ASP A 140 0.90 2.89 -0.33
CA ASP A 140 -0.44 3.37 0.02
C ASP A 140 -1.30 3.45 -1.25
N PRO A 141 -2.04 2.39 -1.60
CA PRO A 141 -3.04 2.44 -2.65
C PRO A 141 -4.33 3.05 -2.13
N GLY A 142 -5.00 3.82 -2.97
CA GLY A 142 -6.29 4.39 -2.64
C GLY A 142 -7.16 4.60 -3.87
N TYR A 143 -8.43 4.83 -3.63
CA TYR A 143 -9.35 5.33 -4.64
C TYR A 143 -10.37 6.26 -4.00
N HIS A 144 -10.77 7.28 -4.74
CA HIS A 144 -11.80 8.23 -4.35
C HIS A 144 -12.74 8.45 -5.52
N GLY A 145 -13.92 7.82 -5.47
CA GLY A 145 -14.79 7.74 -6.63
C GLY A 145 -14.05 7.13 -7.82
N PRO A 146 -14.02 7.84 -8.98
CA PRO A 146 -13.34 7.34 -10.17
C PRO A 146 -11.83 7.56 -10.18
N VAL A 147 -11.27 8.24 -9.19
CA VAL A 147 -9.83 8.52 -9.12
C VAL A 147 -9.13 7.46 -8.29
N ILE A 148 -8.13 6.84 -8.88
CA ILE A 148 -7.25 5.87 -8.24
C ILE A 148 -5.94 6.57 -7.92
N SER A 149 -5.36 6.30 -6.76
CA SER A 149 -4.06 6.81 -6.35
C SER A 149 -3.15 5.69 -5.85
N THR A 150 -1.85 5.88 -6.04
CA THR A 150 -0.83 4.97 -5.50
C THR A 150 0.40 5.78 -5.14
N THR A 151 0.90 5.58 -3.94
CA THR A 151 2.11 6.25 -3.45
C THR A 151 3.04 5.21 -2.84
N LEU A 152 4.31 5.22 -3.23
CA LEU A 152 5.38 4.45 -2.59
C LEU A 152 6.16 5.38 -1.66
N TYR A 153 6.36 4.97 -0.43
CA TYR A 153 7.21 5.64 0.56
C TYR A 153 8.45 4.81 0.83
N VAL A 154 9.63 5.38 0.58
CA VAL A 154 10.91 4.72 0.82
C VAL A 154 11.68 5.54 1.85
N PRO A 155 11.84 5.04 3.07
CA PRO A 155 12.62 5.71 4.12
C PRO A 155 14.08 5.92 3.72
N GLY A 156 14.72 6.93 4.29
CA GLY A 156 16.15 7.18 4.06
C GLY A 156 16.52 7.90 2.75
N THR A 157 15.57 8.10 1.83
CA THR A 157 15.81 8.75 0.53
C THR A 157 15.84 10.29 0.58
N GLY A 158 15.55 10.89 1.73
CA GLY A 158 15.36 12.34 1.85
C GLY A 158 14.01 12.85 1.35
N ALA A 159 13.19 12.00 0.73
CA ALA A 159 11.84 12.32 0.29
C ALA A 159 10.91 12.61 1.48
N PRO A 160 9.79 13.32 1.26
CA PRO A 160 8.78 13.53 2.29
C PRO A 160 8.16 12.18 2.71
N CYS A 161 7.79 12.06 3.98
CA CYS A 161 7.02 10.92 4.45
C CYS A 161 5.51 11.14 4.26
N TRP A 162 4.67 10.16 4.58
CA TRP A 162 3.23 10.25 4.48
C TRP A 162 2.66 11.45 5.28
N GLU A 163 3.15 11.69 6.49
CA GLU A 163 2.68 12.80 7.32
C GLU A 163 3.04 14.17 6.73
N CYS A 164 4.18 14.29 6.03
CA CYS A 164 4.51 15.51 5.26
C CYS A 164 3.47 15.81 4.19
N LEU A 165 3.03 14.78 3.43
CA LEU A 165 2.03 14.94 2.38
C LEU A 165 0.68 15.33 2.97
N ARG A 166 0.26 14.67 4.05
CA ARG A 166 -1.01 15.00 4.74
C ARG A 166 -1.04 16.44 5.26
N HIS A 167 0.08 16.90 5.80
CA HIS A 167 0.19 18.28 6.27
C HIS A 167 0.10 19.30 5.11
N ALA A 168 0.75 19.00 3.99
CA ALA A 168 0.67 19.84 2.79
C ALA A 168 -0.74 19.87 2.19
N ASP A 169 -1.43 18.75 2.12
CA ASP A 169 -2.83 18.66 1.67
C ASP A 169 -3.77 19.49 2.57
N ALA A 170 -3.57 19.42 3.88
CA ALA A 170 -4.36 20.20 4.83
C ALA A 170 -4.21 21.69 4.61
N ILE A 171 -2.99 22.19 4.40
CA ILE A 171 -2.71 23.60 4.08
C ILE A 171 -3.37 23.99 2.76
N ALA A 172 -3.21 23.16 1.71
CA ALA A 172 -3.76 23.43 0.38
C ALA A 172 -5.29 23.54 0.37
N HIS A 173 -5.96 22.85 1.30
CA HIS A 173 -7.42 22.88 1.44
C HIS A 173 -7.92 23.84 2.52
N GLY A 174 -7.04 24.68 3.11
CA GLY A 174 -7.41 25.67 4.10
C GLY A 174 -7.97 25.10 5.40
N LEU A 175 -7.56 23.89 5.76
CA LEU A 175 -7.98 23.20 6.98
C LEU A 175 -6.99 23.54 8.11
N PRO A 176 -7.31 24.46 9.04
CA PRO A 176 -6.38 24.83 10.10
C PRO A 176 -6.20 23.69 11.08
N GLY A 177 -4.94 23.40 11.41
CA GLY A 177 -4.60 22.55 12.56
C GLY A 177 -4.95 21.07 12.41
N ILE A 178 -4.98 20.52 11.20
CA ILE A 178 -5.08 19.07 11.05
C ILE A 178 -3.77 18.47 11.55
N HIS A 179 -3.72 18.21 12.84
CA HIS A 179 -2.87 17.18 13.39
C HIS A 179 -3.26 15.82 12.75
N ALA A 180 -2.33 14.90 12.66
CA ALA A 180 -2.52 13.57 12.08
C ALA A 180 -3.75 12.79 12.62
N ASP A 181 -4.35 13.27 13.68
CA ASP A 181 -5.50 12.70 14.38
C ASP A 181 -6.87 13.10 13.82
N VAL A 182 -6.94 13.97 12.81
CA VAL A 182 -8.23 14.27 12.17
C VAL A 182 -8.61 13.09 11.28
N PRO A 183 -9.65 12.33 11.66
CA PRO A 183 -10.06 11.20 10.85
C PRO A 183 -10.47 11.66 9.45
N PRO A 184 -10.27 10.85 8.42
CA PRO A 184 -10.76 11.12 7.05
C PRO A 184 -12.26 11.43 6.97
N ALA A 185 -13.01 11.09 8.03
CA ALA A 185 -14.43 11.43 8.20
C ALA A 185 -14.74 12.93 8.31
N ALA A 186 -13.75 13.78 8.61
CA ALA A 186 -13.93 15.25 8.66
C ALA A 186 -13.83 15.92 7.29
N LEU A 187 -13.35 15.23 6.26
CA LEU A 187 -13.56 15.69 4.88
C LEU A 187 -15.02 15.43 4.51
N PRO A 188 -15.72 16.41 3.90
CA PRO A 188 -17.11 16.21 3.49
C PRO A 188 -17.20 14.92 2.67
N ARG A 189 -17.82 13.89 3.23
CA ARG A 189 -18.20 12.69 2.47
C ARG A 189 -19.31 13.13 1.52
N THR A 190 -18.93 13.69 0.39
CA THR A 190 -19.86 13.85 -0.70
C THR A 190 -20.32 12.45 -1.10
N LEU A 191 -21.60 12.15 -0.79
CA LEU A 191 -22.38 10.98 -1.26
C LEU A 191 -21.54 9.72 -1.50
N GLY A 192 -21.82 8.68 -0.75
CA GLY A 192 -21.10 7.40 -0.74
C GLY A 192 -20.44 7.05 -2.07
N HIS A 193 -19.11 6.99 -2.05
CA HIS A 193 -18.35 6.68 -3.26
C HIS A 193 -18.63 5.23 -3.65
N PRO A 194 -19.24 4.97 -4.82
CA PRO A 194 -19.46 3.61 -5.25
C PRO A 194 -18.09 2.94 -5.45
N VAL A 195 -17.80 1.97 -4.60
CA VAL A 195 -16.68 1.06 -4.79
C VAL A 195 -17.08 0.08 -5.87
N THR A 196 -16.40 0.13 -6.99
CA THR A 196 -16.58 -0.88 -8.05
C THR A 196 -15.43 -1.88 -8.01
N SER A 197 -15.68 -3.06 -8.57
CA SER A 197 -14.63 -4.04 -8.80
C SER A 197 -13.47 -3.43 -9.61
N VAL A 198 -13.77 -2.56 -10.57
CA VAL A 198 -12.77 -1.90 -11.42
C VAL A 198 -11.84 -1.00 -10.60
N THR A 199 -12.37 -0.09 -9.79
CA THR A 199 -11.54 0.85 -9.01
C THR A 199 -10.67 0.12 -7.98
N ALA A 200 -11.25 -0.85 -7.27
CA ALA A 200 -10.52 -1.65 -6.30
C ALA A 200 -9.41 -2.50 -6.96
N SER A 201 -9.73 -3.16 -8.08
CA SER A 201 -8.75 -4.00 -8.79
C SER A 201 -7.62 -3.17 -9.39
N LEU A 202 -7.91 -2.02 -9.99
CA LEU A 202 -6.87 -1.15 -10.53
C LEU A 202 -5.97 -0.59 -9.42
N ALA A 203 -6.53 -0.14 -8.29
CA ALA A 203 -5.73 0.33 -7.16
C ALA A 203 -4.78 -0.77 -6.66
N GLY A 204 -5.26 -2.01 -6.51
CA GLY A 204 -4.43 -3.15 -6.13
C GLY A 204 -3.37 -3.50 -7.17
N THR A 205 -3.72 -3.44 -8.46
CA THR A 205 -2.78 -3.70 -9.56
C THR A 205 -1.65 -2.65 -9.59
N TYR A 206 -1.97 -1.37 -9.42
CA TYR A 206 -0.95 -0.31 -9.33
C TYR A 206 -0.08 -0.45 -8.09
N ALA A 207 -0.65 -0.87 -6.95
CA ALA A 207 0.14 -1.14 -5.75
C ALA A 207 1.14 -2.28 -5.97
N ALA A 208 0.69 -3.39 -6.57
CA ALA A 208 1.57 -4.49 -6.93
C ALA A 208 2.64 -4.07 -7.93
N HIS A 209 2.28 -3.27 -8.95
CA HIS A 209 3.26 -2.74 -9.90
C HIS A 209 4.33 -1.89 -9.22
N ALA A 210 3.95 -0.98 -8.32
CA ALA A 210 4.90 -0.17 -7.56
C ALA A 210 5.83 -1.04 -6.70
N ALA A 211 5.28 -2.07 -6.03
CA ALA A 211 6.06 -3.02 -5.24
C ALA A 211 7.05 -3.81 -6.10
N ILE A 212 6.60 -4.42 -7.19
CA ILE A 212 7.45 -5.18 -8.12
C ILE A 212 8.58 -4.30 -8.66
N THR A 213 8.25 -3.11 -9.14
CA THR A 213 9.20 -2.18 -9.72
C THR A 213 10.27 -1.76 -8.70
N HIS A 214 9.87 -1.50 -7.46
CA HIS A 214 10.78 -1.15 -6.37
C HIS A 214 11.68 -2.34 -5.98
N LEU A 215 11.11 -3.50 -5.72
CA LEU A 215 11.82 -4.71 -5.30
C LEU A 215 12.82 -5.20 -6.36
N THR A 216 12.51 -5.03 -7.62
CA THR A 216 13.38 -5.46 -8.72
C THR A 216 14.35 -4.37 -9.21
N GLY A 217 14.12 -3.12 -8.83
CA GLY A 217 14.88 -1.98 -9.33
C GLY A 217 14.85 -1.84 -10.85
N THR A 218 13.81 -2.35 -11.50
CA THR A 218 13.68 -2.29 -12.98
C THR A 218 13.42 -0.88 -13.47
N ARG A 219 12.86 -0.04 -12.61
CA ARG A 219 12.64 1.39 -12.84
C ARG A 219 12.67 2.12 -11.52
N GLU A 220 13.21 3.33 -11.52
CA GLU A 220 13.10 4.21 -10.37
C GLU A 220 11.65 4.65 -10.17
N VAL A 221 11.06 4.30 -9.02
CA VAL A 221 9.77 4.82 -8.57
C VAL A 221 10.06 5.94 -7.59
N ALA A 222 9.68 7.15 -7.93
CA ALA A 222 9.94 8.30 -7.08
C ALA A 222 9.18 8.15 -5.75
N SER A 223 9.95 8.12 -4.64
CA SER A 223 9.38 8.05 -3.29
C SER A 223 8.48 9.25 -3.01
N ALA A 224 7.36 9.02 -2.32
CA ALA A 224 6.39 10.03 -1.93
C ALA A 224 5.79 10.85 -3.09
N THR A 225 5.79 10.29 -4.28
CA THR A 225 5.07 10.83 -5.44
C THR A 225 3.72 10.14 -5.54
N VAL A 226 2.62 10.92 -5.51
CA VAL A 226 1.26 10.39 -5.64
C VAL A 226 0.93 10.26 -7.12
N TYR A 227 0.92 9.03 -7.63
CA TYR A 227 0.45 8.73 -8.99
C TYR A 227 -1.06 8.58 -8.98
N ARG A 228 -1.74 9.22 -9.93
CA ARG A 228 -3.20 9.23 -10.01
C ARG A 228 -3.71 8.91 -11.40
N HIS A 229 -4.83 8.19 -11.44
CA HIS A 229 -5.58 7.90 -12.67
C HIS A 229 -7.05 8.19 -12.45
N SER A 230 -7.70 8.81 -13.44
CA SER A 230 -9.15 9.03 -13.44
C SER A 230 -9.81 8.15 -14.49
N LEU A 231 -10.83 7.40 -14.09
CA LEU A 231 -11.60 6.54 -15.00
C LEU A 231 -12.59 7.32 -15.88
N ILE A 232 -12.84 8.59 -15.55
CA ILE A 232 -13.74 9.48 -16.33
C ILE A 232 -12.99 10.55 -17.13
N ALA A 233 -11.65 10.65 -16.96
CA ALA A 233 -10.86 11.50 -17.83
C ALA A 233 -10.84 10.91 -19.26
N PRO A 234 -10.68 11.74 -20.29
CA PRO A 234 -10.52 11.23 -21.66
C PRO A 234 -9.46 10.12 -21.71
N ALA A 235 -9.74 9.06 -22.44
CA ALA A 235 -8.89 7.88 -22.47
C ALA A 235 -7.44 8.26 -22.81
N GLY A 236 -6.51 7.79 -21.96
CA GLY A 236 -5.07 7.97 -22.20
C GLY A 236 -4.42 9.16 -21.48
N HIS A 237 -5.13 9.94 -20.71
CA HIS A 237 -4.51 11.02 -19.93
C HIS A 237 -4.37 10.64 -18.45
N PRO A 238 -3.18 10.21 -17.99
CA PRO A 238 -2.90 10.12 -16.56
C PRO A 238 -2.99 11.52 -15.96
N LEU A 239 -3.51 11.60 -14.73
CA LEU A 239 -3.48 12.86 -14.00
C LEU A 239 -2.01 13.19 -13.64
N PRO A 240 -1.63 14.48 -13.62
CA PRO A 240 -0.29 14.86 -13.20
C PRO A 240 0.03 14.25 -11.83
N PRO A 241 1.24 13.70 -11.63
CA PRO A 241 1.65 13.24 -10.31
C PRO A 241 1.73 14.41 -9.35
N ILE A 242 1.40 14.17 -8.09
CA ILE A 242 1.53 15.16 -7.03
C ILE A 242 2.80 14.87 -6.25
N THR A 243 3.63 15.88 -6.10
CA THR A 243 4.83 15.88 -5.24
C THR A 243 4.76 17.04 -4.27
N HIS A 244 5.26 16.83 -3.06
CA HIS A 244 5.38 17.87 -2.05
C HIS A 244 6.81 17.93 -1.51
N PRO A 245 7.30 19.10 -1.09
CA PRO A 245 8.58 19.18 -0.40
C PRO A 245 8.49 18.48 0.96
N ARG A 246 9.62 17.98 1.43
CA ARG A 246 9.73 17.49 2.81
C ARG A 246 9.51 18.64 3.79
N ASN A 247 8.64 18.42 4.78
CA ASN A 247 8.43 19.39 5.86
C ASN A 247 9.59 19.26 6.89
N PRO A 248 10.42 20.30 7.09
CA PRO A 248 11.51 20.26 8.04
C PRO A 248 11.04 20.14 9.50
N HIS A 249 9.77 20.48 9.78
CA HIS A 249 9.15 20.39 11.11
C HIS A 249 8.18 19.20 11.21
N CYS A 250 8.29 18.22 10.33
CA CYS A 250 7.40 17.06 10.35
C CYS A 250 7.56 16.26 11.66
N PRO A 251 6.46 15.97 12.38
CA PRO A 251 6.52 15.22 13.63
C PRO A 251 7.05 13.79 13.46
N SER A 252 6.91 13.18 12.27
CA SER A 252 7.38 11.81 12.02
C SER A 252 8.79 11.72 11.46
N CYS A 253 9.23 12.63 10.59
CA CYS A 253 10.52 12.52 9.90
C CYS A 253 11.41 13.76 10.05
N GLY A 254 11.03 14.75 10.87
CA GLY A 254 11.84 15.93 11.17
C GLY A 254 13.12 15.58 11.97
N PRO A 255 14.10 16.49 12.03
CA PRO A 255 15.40 16.23 12.64
C PRO A 255 15.35 15.85 14.12
N ASN A 256 14.35 16.31 14.88
CA ASN A 256 14.21 16.01 16.30
C ASN A 256 13.82 14.57 16.60
N GLN A 257 13.24 13.85 15.63
CA GLN A 257 12.83 12.44 15.80
C GLN A 257 13.94 11.44 15.43
N GLN A 258 14.93 11.86 14.66
CA GLN A 258 16.07 11.01 14.32
C GLN A 258 16.98 10.73 15.55
N GLN A 259 16.95 11.58 16.56
CA GLN A 259 17.71 11.40 17.81
C GLN A 259 17.03 10.45 18.79
N GLU A 260 15.69 10.39 18.82
CA GLU A 260 14.94 9.45 19.69
C GLU A 260 14.94 8.01 19.17
N ASN A 261 15.14 7.81 17.87
CA ASN A 261 15.18 6.47 17.27
C ASN A 261 16.62 5.87 17.26
N ALA A 262 17.64 6.64 17.63
CA ALA A 262 19.03 6.22 17.69
C ALA A 262 19.54 5.95 19.13
N SER A 263 18.72 6.19 20.16
CA SER A 263 18.98 5.90 21.57
C SER A 263 18.12 4.71 22.05
#